data_c639932a51f97b98e3936dfec178aac4
#
_entry.id   c639932a51f97b98e3936dfec178aac4
#
_cell.length_a   1.000
_cell.length_b   1.000
_cell.length_c   1.000
_cell.angle_alpha   90.00
_cell.angle_beta   90.00
_cell.angle_gamma   90.00
#
_symmetry.space_group_name_H-M   'P 1'
#
loop_
_entity.id
_entity.type
_entity.pdbx_description
1 polymer ?
#
loop_
_entity_poly.entity_id
_entity_poly.type
_entity_poly.pdbx_seq_one_letter_code
_entity_poly.pdbx_strand_id
1 'polypeptide(L)'
;ELDLAFELAFAEDDEILIESFLDGMEVSVGVVDFEGETIVLGITEIVPTKEFFDYEAKYEGASEEITPARIDEATKVKVEEIAKRAYNSLGMSGFSRSEYIIMNGTPYMLEMNTNPGFSPASILPQQAKIYGISIKDLCGNEVEKALAKNKK
;
A
#
# COMPACT_ATOMS: atom_id res chain seq x y z
N GLU A 1 12.69 -27.53 9.44
CA GLU A 1 11.78 -26.57 8.75
C GLU A 1 12.57 -25.49 8.01
N LEU A 2 13.55 -24.81 8.65
CA LEU A 2 14.35 -23.74 8.01
C LEU A 2 15.20 -24.27 6.84
N ASP A 3 15.87 -25.42 7.03
CA ASP A 3 16.72 -26.02 5.99
C ASP A 3 15.90 -26.39 4.74
N LEU A 4 14.70 -26.94 4.92
CA LEU A 4 13.79 -27.22 3.82
C LEU A 4 13.30 -25.96 3.12
N ALA A 5 13.05 -24.88 3.87
CA ALA A 5 12.66 -23.60 3.28
C ALA A 5 13.79 -23.02 2.41
N PHE A 6 15.04 -23.14 2.85
CA PHE A 6 16.20 -22.75 2.04
C PHE A 6 16.36 -23.61 0.78
N GLU A 7 16.23 -24.94 0.90
CA GLU A 7 16.30 -25.83 -0.26
C GLU A 7 15.23 -25.47 -1.31
N LEU A 8 13.99 -25.22 -0.88
CA LEU A 8 12.89 -24.82 -1.77
C LEU A 8 13.13 -23.45 -2.41
N ALA A 9 13.57 -22.45 -1.63
CA ALA A 9 13.82 -21.13 -2.14
C ALA A 9 15.00 -21.11 -3.14
N PHE A 10 16.11 -21.78 -2.83
CA PHE A 10 17.25 -21.90 -3.75
C PHE A 10 16.99 -22.78 -4.98
N ALA A 11 15.90 -23.56 -5.00
CA ALA A 11 15.46 -24.27 -6.19
C ALA A 11 14.81 -23.31 -7.23
N GLU A 12 14.30 -22.14 -6.78
CA GLU A 12 13.67 -21.14 -7.62
C GLU A 12 14.66 -20.08 -8.12
N ASP A 13 15.60 -19.64 -7.27
CA ASP A 13 16.59 -18.60 -7.64
C ASP A 13 17.92 -18.83 -6.89
N ASP A 14 19.01 -18.34 -7.47
CA ASP A 14 20.36 -18.36 -6.87
C ASP A 14 20.50 -17.38 -5.69
N GLU A 15 19.63 -16.36 -5.61
CA GLU A 15 19.56 -15.38 -4.53
C GLU A 15 18.21 -15.49 -3.79
N ILE A 16 18.24 -15.49 -2.47
CA ILE A 16 17.03 -15.51 -1.65
C ILE A 16 17.02 -14.35 -0.66
N LEU A 17 15.82 -13.81 -0.38
CA LEU A 17 15.60 -12.77 0.62
C LEU A 17 15.22 -13.42 1.95
N ILE A 18 15.92 -13.04 3.02
CA ILE A 18 15.63 -13.48 4.39
C ILE A 18 15.33 -12.23 5.21
N GLU A 19 14.10 -12.10 5.68
CA GLU A 19 13.65 -10.96 6.46
C GLU A 19 13.25 -11.34 7.87
N SER A 20 13.32 -10.37 8.78
CA SER A 20 12.76 -10.54 10.13
C SER A 20 11.24 -10.60 10.05
N PHE A 21 10.64 -11.56 10.74
CA PHE A 21 9.19 -11.58 10.89
C PHE A 21 8.72 -10.35 11.70
N LEU A 22 7.77 -9.61 11.16
CA LEU A 22 7.15 -8.46 11.79
C LEU A 22 5.77 -8.86 12.32
N ASP A 23 5.68 -9.08 13.64
CA ASP A 23 4.42 -9.41 14.31
C ASP A 23 3.66 -8.12 14.65
N GLY A 24 2.76 -7.70 13.77
CA GLY A 24 2.03 -6.45 13.91
C GLY A 24 0.78 -6.37 13.03
N MET A 25 0.14 -5.21 13.06
CA MET A 25 -1.02 -4.91 12.23
C MET A 25 -0.56 -4.52 10.82
N GLU A 26 -1.07 -5.21 9.81
CA GLU A 26 -0.83 -4.84 8.40
C GLU A 26 -1.78 -3.73 7.97
N VAL A 27 -1.24 -2.72 7.31
CA VAL A 27 -2.02 -1.63 6.72
C VAL A 27 -1.55 -1.28 5.31
N SER A 28 -2.51 -0.92 4.47
CA SER A 28 -2.31 -0.47 3.10
C SER A 28 -2.67 1.01 2.98
N VAL A 29 -1.78 1.80 2.38
CA VAL A 29 -1.86 3.28 2.35
C VAL A 29 -1.83 3.79 0.93
N GLY A 30 -2.93 4.39 0.47
CA GLY A 30 -3.02 5.05 -0.83
C GLY A 30 -2.45 6.46 -0.77
N VAL A 31 -1.51 6.75 -1.66
CA VAL A 31 -0.91 8.08 -1.81
C VAL A 31 -1.02 8.54 -3.26
N VAL A 32 -1.32 9.81 -3.47
CA VAL A 32 -1.47 10.40 -4.79
C VAL A 32 -0.91 11.83 -4.81
N ASP A 33 -0.38 12.23 -5.97
CA ASP A 33 -0.13 13.64 -6.27
C ASP A 33 -1.40 14.21 -6.94
N PHE A 34 -2.17 14.95 -6.16
CA PHE A 34 -3.44 15.53 -6.58
C PHE A 34 -3.39 17.05 -6.50
N GLU A 35 -3.67 17.74 -7.61
CA GLU A 35 -3.60 19.20 -7.74
C GLU A 35 -2.26 19.81 -7.29
N GLY A 36 -1.17 19.06 -7.45
CA GLY A 36 0.19 19.48 -7.09
C GLY A 36 0.58 19.23 -5.65
N GLU A 37 -0.27 18.57 -4.86
CA GLU A 37 0.03 18.19 -3.48
C GLU A 37 0.09 16.67 -3.32
N THR A 38 1.08 16.17 -2.56
CA THR A 38 1.13 14.76 -2.16
C THR A 38 0.18 14.53 -0.99
N ILE A 39 -0.91 13.80 -1.24
CA ILE A 39 -1.94 13.50 -0.24
C ILE A 39 -2.05 12.01 0.03
N VAL A 40 -2.41 11.64 1.27
CA VAL A 40 -2.81 10.29 1.66
C VAL A 40 -4.31 10.19 1.54
N LEU A 41 -4.80 9.27 0.71
CA LEU A 41 -6.23 9.04 0.50
C LEU A 41 -6.88 8.31 1.67
N GLY A 42 -6.12 7.45 2.34
CA GLY A 42 -6.59 6.70 3.49
C GLY A 42 -5.64 5.58 3.89
N ILE A 43 -5.94 5.00 5.04
CA ILE A 43 -5.24 3.83 5.59
C ILE A 43 -6.28 2.72 5.74
N THR A 44 -6.02 1.58 5.14
CA THR A 44 -6.85 0.37 5.21
C THR A 44 -6.11 -0.69 6.02
N GLU A 45 -6.74 -1.23 7.05
CA GLU A 45 -6.25 -2.37 7.80
C GLU A 45 -6.52 -3.65 6.99
N ILE A 46 -5.51 -4.51 6.89
CA ILE A 46 -5.60 -5.83 6.26
C ILE A 46 -5.64 -6.88 7.37
N VAL A 47 -6.78 -7.54 7.51
CA VAL A 47 -6.98 -8.59 8.52
C VAL A 47 -6.94 -9.94 7.82
N PRO A 48 -5.85 -10.72 7.97
CA PRO A 48 -5.79 -12.06 7.38
C PRO A 48 -6.86 -12.96 8.02
N THR A 49 -7.60 -13.68 7.21
CA THR A 49 -8.62 -14.65 7.69
C THR A 49 -8.02 -16.02 8.00
N LYS A 50 -6.75 -16.26 7.64
CA LYS A 50 -5.97 -17.46 7.94
C LYS A 50 -4.63 -17.09 8.58
N GLU A 51 -4.08 -17.98 9.42
CA GLU A 51 -2.79 -17.75 10.12
C GLU A 51 -1.57 -17.61 9.21
N PHE A 52 -1.64 -18.03 7.94
CA PHE A 52 -0.59 -17.83 6.94
C PHE A 52 -1.15 -17.20 5.67
N PHE A 53 -0.49 -16.13 5.23
CA PHE A 53 -0.75 -15.44 3.97
C PHE A 53 -0.08 -16.24 2.84
N ASP A 54 -0.69 -17.37 2.45
CA ASP A 54 -0.25 -18.14 1.29
C ASP A 54 -0.79 -17.54 -0.01
N TYR A 55 -0.37 -18.11 -1.14
CA TYR A 55 -0.80 -17.66 -2.47
C TYR A 55 -2.32 -17.68 -2.64
N GLU A 56 -3.04 -18.65 -2.05
CA GLU A 56 -4.51 -18.74 -2.09
C GLU A 56 -5.16 -17.59 -1.34
N ALA A 57 -4.60 -17.20 -0.17
CA ALA A 57 -5.10 -16.08 0.62
C ALA A 57 -5.01 -14.76 -0.14
N LYS A 58 -3.98 -14.57 -0.96
CA LYS A 58 -3.76 -13.32 -1.72
C LYS A 58 -4.74 -13.15 -2.90
N TYR A 59 -5.25 -14.23 -3.49
CA TYR A 59 -6.08 -14.18 -4.70
C TYR A 59 -7.53 -14.60 -4.50
N GLU A 60 -7.87 -15.29 -3.42
CA GLU A 60 -9.23 -15.79 -3.14
C GLU A 60 -10.03 -14.97 -2.12
N GLY A 61 -9.58 -13.75 -1.79
CA GLY A 61 -10.30 -12.86 -0.87
C GLY A 61 -10.25 -13.33 0.60
N ALA A 62 -9.13 -13.93 1.01
CA ALA A 62 -8.94 -14.45 2.36
C ALA A 62 -8.51 -13.38 3.39
N SER A 63 -8.66 -12.09 3.08
CA SER A 63 -8.44 -10.98 4.01
C SER A 63 -9.65 -10.07 4.08
N GLU A 64 -9.94 -9.56 5.26
CA GLU A 64 -10.91 -8.48 5.46
C GLU A 64 -10.18 -7.13 5.36
N GLU A 65 -10.71 -6.22 4.54
CA GLU A 65 -10.19 -4.87 4.34
C GLU A 65 -11.04 -3.87 5.11
N ILE A 66 -10.47 -3.22 6.12
CA ILE A 66 -11.20 -2.28 6.99
C ILE A 66 -10.67 -0.86 6.76
N THR A 67 -11.49 0.00 6.19
CA THR A 67 -11.17 1.41 5.95
C THR A 67 -12.20 2.32 6.66
N PRO A 68 -11.77 3.25 7.52
CA PRO A 68 -10.39 3.50 7.96
C PRO A 68 -9.86 2.40 8.88
N ALA A 69 -8.53 2.23 8.91
CA ALA A 69 -7.83 1.31 9.80
C ALA A 69 -8.10 1.63 11.29
N ARG A 70 -8.18 0.61 12.13
CA ARG A 70 -8.47 0.72 13.58
C ARG A 70 -7.21 1.05 14.38
N ILE A 71 -6.58 2.19 14.08
CA ILE A 71 -5.37 2.71 14.73
C ILE A 71 -5.66 4.02 15.47
N ASP A 72 -4.86 4.34 16.48
CA ASP A 72 -4.93 5.63 17.18
C ASP A 72 -4.40 6.78 16.31
N GLU A 73 -4.80 8.02 16.65
CA GLU A 73 -4.44 9.20 15.86
C GLU A 73 -2.93 9.45 15.79
N ALA A 74 -2.17 9.15 16.86
CA ALA A 74 -0.73 9.32 16.86
C ALA A 74 -0.04 8.35 15.90
N THR A 75 -0.49 7.11 15.83
CA THR A 75 -0.03 6.09 14.89
C THR A 75 -0.42 6.47 13.46
N LYS A 76 -1.65 6.93 13.24
CA LYS A 76 -2.14 7.39 11.93
C LYS A 76 -1.24 8.50 11.36
N VAL A 77 -0.96 9.54 12.14
CA VAL A 77 -0.07 10.63 11.70
C VAL A 77 1.30 10.11 11.28
N LYS A 78 1.91 9.21 12.05
CA LYS A 78 3.20 8.61 11.69
C LYS A 78 3.14 7.83 10.39
N VAL A 79 2.08 7.03 10.19
CA VAL A 79 1.88 6.24 8.95
C VAL A 79 1.75 7.18 7.75
N GLU A 80 0.93 8.22 7.86
CA GLU A 80 0.73 9.21 6.79
C GLU A 80 2.03 9.96 6.45
N GLU A 81 2.80 10.38 7.44
CA GLU A 81 4.10 11.05 7.23
C GLU A 81 5.12 10.14 6.53
N ILE A 82 5.22 8.88 6.97
CA ILE A 82 6.13 7.91 6.37
C ILE A 82 5.70 7.58 4.94
N ALA A 83 4.40 7.40 4.68
CA ALA A 83 3.88 7.13 3.35
C ALA A 83 4.17 8.26 2.36
N LYS A 84 3.92 9.52 2.75
CA LYS A 84 4.29 10.70 1.95
C LYS A 84 5.80 10.78 1.71
N ARG A 85 6.60 10.53 2.74
CA ARG A 85 8.06 10.55 2.63
C ARG A 85 8.57 9.47 1.68
N ALA A 86 8.05 8.24 1.77
CA ALA A 86 8.39 7.15 0.86
C ALA A 86 8.02 7.50 -0.59
N TYR A 87 6.80 7.98 -0.82
CA TYR A 87 6.33 8.43 -2.12
C TYR A 87 7.26 9.47 -2.76
N ASN A 88 7.60 10.52 -2.01
CA ASN A 88 8.47 11.59 -2.49
C ASN A 88 9.91 11.14 -2.69
N SER A 89 10.46 10.31 -1.79
CA SER A 89 11.85 9.81 -1.87
C SER A 89 12.08 8.89 -3.06
N LEU A 90 11.04 8.17 -3.50
CA LEU A 90 11.05 7.33 -4.69
C LEU A 90 10.75 8.12 -5.99
N GLY A 91 10.52 9.43 -5.89
CA GLY A 91 10.19 10.27 -7.04
C GLY A 91 8.88 9.86 -7.71
N MET A 92 7.92 9.38 -6.94
CA MET A 92 6.63 8.90 -7.44
C MET A 92 5.81 10.05 -8.05
N SER A 93 4.97 9.71 -9.00
CA SER A 93 3.92 10.58 -9.54
C SER A 93 2.67 9.75 -9.83
N GLY A 94 1.49 10.35 -9.74
CA GLY A 94 0.23 9.63 -9.90
C GLY A 94 -0.15 8.84 -8.66
N PHE A 95 -0.56 7.60 -8.82
CA PHE A 95 -1.07 6.76 -7.74
C PHE A 95 -0.02 5.81 -7.21
N SER A 96 -0.04 5.58 -5.92
CA SER A 96 0.69 4.47 -5.30
C SER A 96 -0.10 3.87 -4.14
N ARG A 97 0.25 2.66 -3.77
CA ARG A 97 -0.23 2.00 -2.57
C ARG A 97 0.97 1.36 -1.89
N SER A 98 1.28 1.79 -0.68
CA SER A 98 2.38 1.24 0.12
C SER A 98 1.85 0.43 1.29
N GLU A 99 2.56 -0.66 1.60
CA GLU A 99 2.20 -1.61 2.64
C GLU A 99 3.12 -1.45 3.85
N TYR A 100 2.55 -1.54 5.04
CA TYR A 100 3.28 -1.40 6.31
C TYR A 100 2.80 -2.41 7.33
N ILE A 101 3.73 -2.87 8.18
CA ILE A 101 3.39 -3.53 9.43
C ILE A 101 3.59 -2.55 10.58
N ILE A 102 2.56 -2.34 11.39
CA ILE A 102 2.62 -1.48 12.57
C ILE A 102 2.93 -2.34 13.79
N MET A 103 4.13 -2.17 14.36
CA MET A 103 4.52 -2.80 15.62
C MET A 103 4.72 -1.73 16.70
N ASN A 104 3.99 -1.85 17.81
CA ASN A 104 4.11 -0.93 18.96
C ASN A 104 4.00 0.56 18.53
N GLY A 105 3.08 0.88 17.62
CA GLY A 105 2.85 2.23 17.11
C GLY A 105 3.97 2.75 16.17
N THR A 106 4.84 1.85 15.69
CA THR A 106 5.89 2.17 14.71
C THR A 106 5.58 1.44 13.40
N PRO A 107 5.38 2.16 12.27
CA PRO A 107 5.19 1.55 10.98
C PRO A 107 6.53 1.15 10.33
N TYR A 108 6.58 -0.08 9.83
CA TYR A 108 7.67 -0.66 9.05
C TYR A 108 7.18 -0.85 7.63
N MET A 109 7.82 -0.22 6.66
CA MET A 109 7.47 -0.32 5.25
C MET A 109 7.86 -1.69 4.71
N LEU A 110 6.93 -2.35 4.01
CA LEU A 110 7.17 -3.60 3.29
C LEU A 110 7.48 -3.31 1.82
N GLU A 111 6.52 -2.71 1.12
CA GLU A 111 6.63 -2.47 -0.32
C GLU A 111 5.86 -1.23 -0.77
N MET A 112 6.11 -0.81 -2.01
CA MET A 112 5.30 0.18 -2.72
C MET A 112 4.82 -0.38 -4.05
N ASN A 113 3.51 -0.51 -4.19
CA ASN A 113 2.85 -0.84 -5.43
C ASN A 113 2.64 0.44 -6.26
N THR A 114 3.31 0.52 -7.39
CA THR A 114 3.27 1.68 -8.31
C THR A 114 2.18 1.58 -9.36
N ASN A 115 1.46 0.46 -9.42
CA ASN A 115 0.30 0.24 -10.30
C ASN A 115 -0.82 -0.46 -9.52
N PRO A 116 -1.38 0.21 -8.48
CA PRO A 116 -2.41 -0.39 -7.65
C PRO A 116 -3.68 -0.70 -8.44
N GLY A 117 -4.44 -1.72 -7.98
CA GLY A 117 -5.73 -2.06 -8.54
C GLY A 117 -6.68 -0.86 -8.52
N PHE A 118 -7.48 -0.70 -9.60
CA PHE A 118 -8.34 0.46 -9.83
C PHE A 118 -9.80 0.09 -10.09
N SER A 119 -10.19 -1.16 -9.77
CA SER A 119 -11.61 -1.57 -9.80
C SER A 119 -12.37 -0.94 -8.63
N PRO A 120 -13.70 -0.80 -8.70
CA PRO A 120 -14.47 -0.26 -7.57
C PRO A 120 -14.30 -1.00 -6.24
N ALA A 121 -13.90 -2.28 -6.29
CA ALA A 121 -13.63 -3.11 -5.14
C ALA A 121 -12.18 -2.99 -4.63
N SER A 122 -11.29 -2.32 -5.37
CA SER A 122 -9.89 -2.15 -4.96
C SER A 122 -9.74 -1.12 -3.84
N ILE A 123 -8.73 -1.29 -3.00
CA ILE A 123 -8.46 -0.46 -1.81
C ILE A 123 -8.35 1.03 -2.17
N LEU A 124 -7.53 1.38 -3.17
CA LEU A 124 -7.28 2.78 -3.51
C LEU A 124 -8.54 3.55 -3.92
N PRO A 125 -9.42 3.05 -4.81
CA PRO A 125 -10.72 3.64 -5.08
C PRO A 125 -11.64 3.78 -3.87
N GLN A 126 -11.62 2.81 -2.95
CA GLN A 126 -12.39 2.87 -1.72
C GLN A 126 -11.87 3.98 -0.79
N GLN A 127 -10.55 4.08 -0.63
CA GLN A 127 -9.90 5.15 0.14
C GLN A 127 -10.20 6.54 -0.46
N ALA A 128 -10.09 6.70 -1.78
CA ALA A 128 -10.42 7.93 -2.47
C ALA A 128 -11.87 8.38 -2.21
N LYS A 129 -12.81 7.43 -2.27
CA LYS A 129 -14.23 7.69 -1.96
C LYS A 129 -14.42 8.19 -0.52
N ILE A 130 -13.72 7.60 0.46
CA ILE A 130 -13.80 8.01 1.87
C ILE A 130 -13.15 9.39 2.06
N TYR A 131 -12.05 9.67 1.37
CA TYR A 131 -11.40 10.97 1.36
C TYR A 131 -12.27 12.08 0.72
N GLY A 132 -13.21 11.70 -0.15
CA GLY A 132 -14.11 12.62 -0.82
C GLY A 132 -13.66 13.00 -2.25
N ILE A 133 -12.73 12.27 -2.83
CA ILE A 133 -12.27 12.46 -4.23
C ILE A 133 -12.86 11.34 -5.08
N SER A 134 -13.52 11.74 -6.19
CA SER A 134 -14.07 10.76 -7.12
C SER A 134 -12.98 10.14 -8.01
N ILE A 135 -13.22 8.91 -8.47
CA ILE A 135 -12.34 8.27 -9.46
C ILE A 135 -12.20 9.10 -10.72
N LYS A 136 -13.27 9.78 -11.13
CA LYS A 136 -13.24 10.69 -12.27
C LYS A 136 -12.25 11.85 -12.06
N ASP A 137 -12.24 12.45 -10.87
CA ASP A 137 -11.34 13.57 -10.55
C ASP A 137 -9.89 13.09 -10.44
N LEU A 138 -9.66 11.92 -9.84
CA LEU A 138 -8.33 11.30 -9.81
C LEU A 138 -7.80 11.05 -11.23
N CYS A 139 -8.58 10.39 -12.09
CA CYS A 139 -8.18 10.15 -13.48
C CYS A 139 -8.01 11.46 -14.26
N GLY A 140 -8.89 12.43 -14.06
CA GLY A 140 -8.82 13.75 -14.68
C GLY A 140 -7.51 14.46 -14.34
N ASN A 141 -7.12 14.47 -13.06
CA ASN A 141 -5.86 15.03 -12.59
C ASN A 141 -4.64 14.40 -13.32
N GLU A 142 -4.60 13.08 -13.50
CA GLU A 142 -3.50 12.42 -14.20
C GLU A 142 -3.47 12.75 -15.69
N VAL A 143 -4.63 12.85 -16.34
CA VAL A 143 -4.74 13.28 -17.75
C VAL A 143 -4.22 14.71 -17.91
N GLU A 144 -4.62 15.63 -17.04
CA GLU A 144 -4.16 17.03 -17.08
C GLU A 144 -2.64 17.13 -16.87
N LYS A 145 -2.09 16.38 -15.93
CA LYS A 145 -0.64 16.28 -15.69
C LYS A 145 0.10 15.75 -16.93
N ALA A 146 -0.42 14.71 -17.58
CA ALA A 146 0.17 14.14 -18.78
C ALA A 146 0.15 15.15 -19.95
N LEU A 147 -0.95 15.86 -20.13
CA LEU A 147 -1.07 16.90 -21.16
C LEU A 147 -0.14 18.10 -20.92
N ALA A 148 0.07 18.47 -19.64
CA ALA A 148 0.99 19.55 -19.28
C ALA A 148 2.47 19.18 -19.54
N LYS A 149 2.87 17.92 -19.33
CA LYS A 149 4.22 17.43 -19.65
C LYS A 149 4.54 17.47 -21.14
N ASN A 150 3.56 17.25 -22.00
CA ASN A 150 3.75 17.25 -23.47
C ASN A 150 3.78 18.67 -24.10
N LYS A 151 3.59 19.73 -23.32
CA LYS A 151 3.65 21.12 -23.80
C LYS A 151 5.04 21.76 -23.61
N LYS A 152 6.01 21.02 -23.07
CA LYS A 152 7.41 21.41 -22.93
C LYS A 152 8.27 20.68 -23.96
#